data_3327b01ad0d876b1d467a0c87158207e
#
_entry.id   3327b01ad0d876b1d467a0c87158207e
#
_cell.length_a   1.000
_cell.length_b   1.000
_cell.length_c   1.000
_cell.angle_alpha   90.00
_cell.angle_beta   90.00
_cell.angle_gamma   90.00
#
_symmetry.space_group_name_H-M   'P 1'
#
loop_
_entity.id
_entity.type
_entity.pdbx_description
1 polymer ?
#
loop_
_entity_poly.entity_id
_entity_poly.type
_entity_poly.pdbx_seq_one_letter_code
_entity_poly.pdbx_strand_id
1 'polypeptide(L)'
;VEYVVAHGIVSHIGEHRVIIGSYHFVFEDEKCTIPDGYGERFEKRPKQYSHLYLAIDSVLAAVICIEDPLREEAPEVIRELRQVGFQKIVMMTGDSERTAAAIAEQVGVDEYYSEVLPEDKARFVQKEREAGHVVVMVGDGINDSPALSAANVGIAISDGAEIARQIADITIAADDLREIITLKKLSIAMMKRIHRNYRRILGINGGLILLGVGGIIQPTTSAMLHNTSTLLIGMESMKNLLP
;
A
#
# COMPACT_ATOMS: atom_id res chain seq x y z
N VAL A 1 21.29 -27.52 8.53
CA VAL A 1 20.89 -26.18 8.05
C VAL A 1 20.28 -25.45 9.22
N GLU A 2 20.83 -24.32 9.57
CA GLU A 2 20.37 -23.46 10.65
C GLU A 2 19.82 -22.18 10.02
N TYR A 3 18.56 -21.86 10.31
CA TYR A 3 17.90 -20.66 9.80
C TYR A 3 17.97 -19.57 10.86
N VAL A 4 18.58 -18.44 10.52
CA VAL A 4 18.54 -17.22 11.33
C VAL A 4 17.42 -16.33 10.75
N VAL A 5 16.30 -16.27 11.47
CA VAL A 5 15.10 -15.57 11.00
C VAL A 5 15.41 -14.12 10.62
N ALA A 6 14.98 -13.73 9.43
CA ALA A 6 15.17 -12.41 8.82
C ALA A 6 16.62 -12.02 8.45
N HIS A 7 17.64 -12.87 8.69
CA HIS A 7 19.03 -12.52 8.47
C HIS A 7 19.72 -13.40 7.42
N GLY A 8 19.54 -14.74 7.52
CA GLY A 8 20.20 -15.63 6.59
C GLY A 8 20.16 -17.11 7.00
N ILE A 9 20.97 -17.89 6.33
CA ILE A 9 21.07 -19.34 6.51
C ILE A 9 22.52 -19.73 6.72
N VAL A 10 22.78 -20.59 7.71
CA VAL A 10 24.07 -21.24 7.92
C VAL A 10 23.92 -22.74 7.66
N SER A 11 24.84 -23.32 6.90
CA SER A 11 24.83 -24.74 6.60
C SER A 11 26.25 -25.27 6.52
N HIS A 12 26.41 -26.57 6.63
CA HIS A 12 27.68 -27.26 6.38
C HIS A 12 27.54 -28.16 5.15
N ILE A 13 28.44 -28.02 4.20
CA ILE A 13 28.51 -28.83 2.99
C ILE A 13 29.88 -29.53 2.97
N GLY A 14 29.89 -30.80 3.31
CA GLY A 14 31.14 -31.49 3.58
C GLY A 14 31.83 -30.92 4.83
N GLU A 15 33.08 -30.50 4.70
CA GLU A 15 33.87 -29.87 5.76
C GLU A 15 33.74 -28.33 5.78
N HIS A 16 33.02 -27.74 4.79
CA HIS A 16 32.95 -26.32 4.64
C HIS A 16 31.70 -25.73 5.33
N ARG A 17 31.89 -24.65 6.07
CA ARG A 17 30.80 -23.83 6.61
C ARG A 17 30.35 -22.83 5.56
N VAL A 18 29.09 -22.93 5.15
CA VAL A 18 28.48 -22.07 4.11
C VAL A 18 27.45 -21.16 4.76
N ILE A 19 27.57 -19.85 4.50
CA ILE A 19 26.71 -18.81 5.01
C ILE A 19 26.11 -18.07 3.82
N ILE A 20 24.80 -17.86 3.84
CA ILE A 20 24.12 -17.04 2.83
C ILE A 20 23.14 -16.09 3.54
N GLY A 21 23.19 -14.81 3.22
CA GLY A 21 22.32 -13.84 3.90
C GLY A 21 22.54 -12.40 3.48
N SER A 22 21.98 -11.48 4.27
CA SER A 22 22.11 -10.04 4.10
C SER A 22 23.54 -9.55 4.37
N TYR A 23 23.83 -8.28 4.02
CA TYR A 23 25.12 -7.64 4.35
C TYR A 23 25.39 -7.68 5.84
N HIS A 24 24.42 -7.25 6.64
CA HIS A 24 24.51 -7.23 8.10
C HIS A 24 24.89 -8.61 8.65
N PHE A 25 24.14 -9.63 8.23
CA PHE A 25 24.38 -10.99 8.69
C PHE A 25 25.76 -11.53 8.34
N VAL A 26 26.19 -11.40 7.07
CA VAL A 26 27.44 -11.98 6.59
C VAL A 26 28.67 -11.21 7.12
N PHE A 27 28.63 -9.87 7.15
CA PHE A 27 29.79 -9.06 7.48
C PHE A 27 29.79 -8.51 8.90
N GLU A 28 28.63 -8.24 9.50
CA GLU A 28 28.56 -7.67 10.84
C GLU A 28 28.34 -8.73 11.92
N ASP A 29 27.46 -9.71 11.70
CA ASP A 29 27.23 -10.78 12.68
C ASP A 29 28.29 -11.88 12.53
N GLU A 30 28.46 -12.44 11.35
CA GLU A 30 29.31 -13.58 11.07
C GLU A 30 30.78 -13.20 10.77
N LYS A 31 31.11 -11.90 10.70
CA LYS A 31 32.46 -11.34 10.52
C LYS A 31 33.21 -11.89 9.31
N CYS A 32 32.49 -12.24 8.23
CA CYS A 32 33.14 -12.73 7.01
C CYS A 32 33.99 -11.64 6.35
N THR A 33 35.02 -12.03 5.63
CA THR A 33 35.96 -11.11 4.97
C THR A 33 35.82 -11.18 3.46
N ILE A 34 36.15 -10.06 2.79
CA ILE A 34 36.26 -10.00 1.34
C ILE A 34 37.64 -10.52 0.94
N PRO A 35 37.74 -11.42 -0.08
CA PRO A 35 39.03 -11.91 -0.53
C PRO A 35 39.96 -10.79 -1.00
N ASP A 36 41.28 -10.94 -0.80
CA ASP A 36 42.27 -9.98 -1.22
C ASP A 36 42.17 -9.68 -2.73
N GLY A 37 42.23 -8.40 -3.07
CA GLY A 37 42.12 -7.90 -4.46
C GLY A 37 40.73 -7.74 -5.00
N TYR A 38 39.66 -8.15 -4.28
CA TYR A 38 38.29 -8.04 -4.73
C TYR A 38 37.52 -6.82 -4.15
N GLY A 39 38.14 -6.03 -3.28
CA GLY A 39 37.50 -4.87 -2.63
C GLY A 39 36.92 -3.87 -3.62
N GLU A 40 37.69 -3.47 -4.66
CA GLU A 40 37.17 -2.54 -5.67
C GLU A 40 35.98 -3.08 -6.46
N ARG A 41 35.99 -4.37 -6.79
CA ARG A 41 34.87 -5.03 -7.50
C ARG A 41 33.64 -5.10 -6.60
N PHE A 42 33.85 -5.35 -5.34
CA PHE A 42 32.78 -5.37 -4.34
C PHE A 42 32.14 -3.98 -4.20
N GLU A 43 32.91 -2.91 -4.19
CA GLU A 43 32.37 -1.54 -4.12
C GLU A 43 31.67 -1.08 -5.41
N LYS A 44 32.09 -1.58 -6.57
CA LYS A 44 31.52 -1.25 -7.88
C LYS A 44 30.25 -2.02 -8.22
N ARG A 45 29.74 -2.89 -7.31
CA ARG A 45 28.49 -3.61 -7.57
C ARG A 45 27.30 -2.66 -7.77
N PRO A 46 26.33 -3.05 -8.62
CA PRO A 46 25.16 -2.22 -8.88
C PRO A 46 24.37 -1.91 -7.59
N LYS A 47 24.16 -0.64 -7.30
CA LYS A 47 23.54 -0.18 -6.05
C LYS A 47 22.02 -0.36 -6.02
N GLN A 48 21.41 -0.43 -7.18
CA GLN A 48 19.97 -0.57 -7.36
C GLN A 48 19.43 -2.00 -7.13
N TYR A 49 20.32 -2.98 -7.02
CA TYR A 49 19.93 -4.38 -6.82
C TYR A 49 19.98 -4.75 -5.34
N SER A 50 19.05 -5.58 -4.91
CA SER A 50 19.16 -6.29 -3.64
C SER A 50 20.29 -7.31 -3.73
N HIS A 51 21.08 -7.42 -2.67
CA HIS A 51 22.26 -8.27 -2.67
C HIS A 51 22.13 -9.38 -1.63
N LEU A 52 22.38 -10.60 -2.06
CA LEU A 52 22.55 -11.74 -1.19
C LEU A 52 24.01 -12.16 -1.24
N TYR A 53 24.61 -12.31 -0.07
CA TYR A 53 26.02 -12.63 0.08
C TYR A 53 26.21 -14.09 0.46
N LEU A 54 27.06 -14.79 -0.27
CA LEU A 54 27.46 -16.17 0.00
C LEU A 54 28.90 -16.17 0.50
N ALA A 55 29.14 -16.68 1.68
CA ALA A 55 30.48 -16.90 2.22
C ALA A 55 30.71 -18.37 2.48
N ILE A 56 31.97 -18.81 2.28
CA ILE A 56 32.46 -20.16 2.58
C ILE A 56 33.67 -20.02 3.52
N ASP A 57 33.63 -20.71 4.64
CA ASP A 57 34.68 -20.66 5.66
C ASP A 57 35.06 -19.22 6.05
N SER A 58 34.03 -18.39 6.27
CA SER A 58 34.14 -16.97 6.62
C SER A 58 34.79 -16.07 5.56
N VAL A 59 34.90 -16.50 4.31
CA VAL A 59 35.39 -15.70 3.19
C VAL A 59 34.27 -15.55 2.16
N LEU A 60 34.02 -14.33 1.69
CA LEU A 60 33.02 -14.05 0.65
C LEU A 60 33.38 -14.81 -0.65
N ALA A 61 32.50 -15.68 -1.08
CA ALA A 61 32.65 -16.48 -2.29
C ALA A 61 31.86 -15.89 -3.47
N ALA A 62 30.66 -15.33 -3.22
CA ALA A 62 29.84 -14.75 -4.27
C ALA A 62 28.94 -13.65 -3.72
N VAL A 63 28.56 -12.72 -4.60
CA VAL A 63 27.48 -11.76 -4.40
C VAL A 63 26.42 -12.04 -5.46
N ILE A 64 25.23 -12.39 -5.03
CA ILE A 64 24.08 -12.62 -5.89
C ILE A 64 23.33 -11.30 -5.95
N CYS A 65 23.28 -10.67 -7.11
CA CYS A 65 22.51 -9.48 -7.34
C CYS A 65 21.09 -9.89 -7.76
N ILE A 66 20.11 -9.50 -6.98
CA ILE A 66 18.70 -9.75 -7.26
C ILE A 66 18.13 -8.46 -7.84
N GLU A 67 17.74 -8.51 -9.09
CA GLU A 67 17.04 -7.42 -9.75
C GLU A 67 15.55 -7.58 -9.46
N ASP A 68 15.03 -6.65 -8.68
CA ASP A 68 13.58 -6.47 -8.51
C ASP A 68 13.25 -5.15 -9.19
N PRO A 69 12.84 -5.18 -10.47
CA PRO A 69 12.64 -3.95 -11.23
C PRO A 69 11.47 -3.17 -10.64
N LEU A 70 11.70 -1.88 -10.44
CA LEU A 70 10.63 -0.98 -10.09
C LEU A 70 9.55 -1.03 -11.18
N ARG A 71 8.28 -1.08 -10.79
CA ARG A 71 7.16 -0.97 -11.72
C ARG A 71 7.25 0.33 -12.48
N GLU A 72 7.17 0.27 -13.80
CA GLU A 72 7.33 1.43 -14.68
C GLU A 72 6.33 2.55 -14.36
N GLU A 73 5.12 2.16 -13.94
CA GLU A 73 4.04 3.09 -13.62
C GLU A 73 4.18 3.75 -12.23
N ALA A 74 5.03 3.23 -11.33
CA ALA A 74 5.07 3.67 -9.94
C ALA A 74 5.33 5.19 -9.77
N PRO A 75 6.28 5.84 -10.48
CA PRO A 75 6.51 7.28 -10.32
C PRO A 75 5.31 8.13 -10.79
N GLU A 76 4.60 7.67 -11.82
CA GLU A 76 3.40 8.34 -12.32
C GLU A 76 2.25 8.22 -11.33
N VAL A 77 2.04 7.01 -10.82
CA VAL A 77 1.00 6.72 -9.82
C VAL A 77 1.20 7.56 -8.57
N ILE A 78 2.42 7.68 -8.04
CA ILE A 78 2.71 8.51 -6.87
C ILE A 78 2.35 9.98 -7.12
N ARG A 79 2.64 10.52 -8.31
CA ARG A 79 2.23 11.89 -8.67
C ARG A 79 0.72 12.04 -8.73
N GLU A 80 0.02 11.08 -9.35
CA GLU A 80 -1.44 11.12 -9.45
C GLU A 80 -2.13 10.94 -8.11
N LEU A 81 -1.60 10.11 -7.21
CA LEU A 81 -2.12 9.97 -5.85
C LEU A 81 -2.15 11.31 -5.10
N ARG A 82 -1.11 12.14 -5.26
CA ARG A 82 -1.10 13.51 -4.70
C ARG A 82 -2.22 14.38 -5.31
N GLN A 83 -2.43 14.28 -6.63
CA GLN A 83 -3.49 15.04 -7.32
C GLN A 83 -4.89 14.66 -6.86
N VAL A 84 -5.12 13.40 -6.51
CA VAL A 84 -6.41 12.93 -5.98
C VAL A 84 -6.57 13.11 -4.47
N GLY A 85 -5.59 13.76 -3.81
CA GLY A 85 -5.71 14.29 -2.45
C GLY A 85 -5.00 13.51 -1.35
N PHE A 86 -4.06 12.61 -1.68
CA PHE A 86 -3.14 12.07 -0.68
C PHE A 86 -2.09 13.13 -0.33
N GLN A 87 -1.96 13.44 0.97
CA GLN A 87 -1.11 14.51 1.46
C GLN A 87 0.33 14.05 1.72
N LYS A 88 0.49 12.80 2.13
CA LYS A 88 1.77 12.19 2.47
C LYS A 88 1.79 10.76 1.96
N ILE A 89 2.84 10.37 1.28
CA ILE A 89 3.06 9.03 0.74
C ILE A 89 4.36 8.50 1.31
N VAL A 90 4.28 7.37 2.00
CA VAL A 90 5.39 6.76 2.72
C VAL A 90 5.65 5.37 2.15
N MET A 91 6.92 5.06 1.90
CA MET A 91 7.37 3.73 1.51
C MET A 91 7.97 3.01 2.71
N MET A 92 7.56 1.78 2.96
CA MET A 92 8.15 0.91 3.99
C MET A 92 8.59 -0.40 3.35
N THR A 93 9.87 -0.71 3.47
CA THR A 93 10.47 -1.91 2.86
C THR A 93 11.36 -2.66 3.85
N GLY A 94 11.49 -3.97 3.65
CA GLY A 94 12.49 -4.79 4.33
C GLY A 94 13.89 -4.71 3.71
N ASP A 95 14.04 -3.99 2.58
CA ASP A 95 15.32 -3.83 1.90
C ASP A 95 16.29 -2.96 2.70
N SER A 96 17.57 -3.05 2.31
CA SER A 96 18.64 -2.24 2.90
C SER A 96 18.39 -0.74 2.67
N GLU A 97 18.89 0.09 3.59
CA GLU A 97 18.82 1.56 3.50
C GLU A 97 19.24 2.09 2.12
N ARG A 98 20.30 1.53 1.57
CA ARG A 98 20.84 1.95 0.27
C ARG A 98 19.86 1.70 -0.89
N THR A 99 19.20 0.54 -0.90
CA THR A 99 18.21 0.17 -1.92
C THR A 99 16.96 1.01 -1.75
N ALA A 100 16.48 1.13 -0.51
CA ALA A 100 15.30 1.91 -0.18
C ALA A 100 15.44 3.39 -0.57
N ALA A 101 16.59 4.01 -0.28
CA ALA A 101 16.87 5.39 -0.66
C ALA A 101 16.83 5.61 -2.18
N ALA A 102 17.47 4.71 -2.94
CA ALA A 102 17.49 4.81 -4.40
C ALA A 102 16.10 4.66 -5.03
N ILE A 103 15.29 3.74 -4.52
CA ILE A 103 13.92 3.53 -4.97
C ILE A 103 13.04 4.71 -4.57
N ALA A 104 13.14 5.20 -3.34
CA ALA A 104 12.37 6.33 -2.84
C ALA A 104 12.60 7.60 -3.67
N GLU A 105 13.84 7.89 -4.04
CA GLU A 105 14.20 9.00 -4.92
C GLU A 105 13.58 8.84 -6.32
N GLN A 106 13.67 7.64 -6.89
CA GLN A 106 13.15 7.35 -8.22
C GLN A 106 11.62 7.41 -8.29
N VAL A 107 10.93 6.90 -7.27
CA VAL A 107 9.45 6.88 -7.18
C VAL A 107 8.92 8.24 -6.75
N GLY A 108 9.67 8.98 -5.95
CA GLY A 108 9.32 10.30 -5.47
C GLY A 108 8.33 10.28 -4.31
N VAL A 109 8.46 9.36 -3.36
CA VAL A 109 7.70 9.35 -2.09
C VAL A 109 8.17 10.48 -1.15
N ASP A 110 7.36 10.81 -0.13
CA ASP A 110 7.70 11.89 0.81
C ASP A 110 8.65 11.42 1.91
N GLU A 111 8.50 10.17 2.34
CA GLU A 111 9.33 9.52 3.35
C GLU A 111 9.51 8.04 2.99
N TYR A 112 10.59 7.46 3.46
CA TYR A 112 10.79 6.02 3.37
C TYR A 112 11.41 5.47 4.65
N TYR A 113 11.16 4.19 4.89
CA TYR A 113 11.74 3.42 5.99
C TYR A 113 12.27 2.10 5.42
N SER A 114 13.54 1.83 5.69
CA SER A 114 14.27 0.63 5.30
C SER A 114 14.33 -0.39 6.43
N GLU A 115 14.65 -1.63 6.11
CA GLU A 115 14.86 -2.72 7.08
C GLU A 115 13.70 -2.90 8.08
N VAL A 116 12.46 -2.59 7.63
CA VAL A 116 11.27 -2.58 8.48
C VAL A 116 10.68 -3.98 8.59
N LEU A 117 10.53 -4.46 9.80
CA LEU A 117 9.83 -5.72 10.07
C LEU A 117 8.29 -5.55 9.93
N PRO A 118 7.55 -6.63 9.68
CA PRO A 118 6.09 -6.57 9.57
C PRO A 118 5.39 -5.91 10.77
N GLU A 119 5.90 -6.18 11.99
CA GLU A 119 5.36 -5.60 13.22
C GLU A 119 5.63 -4.10 13.34
N ASP A 120 6.77 -3.63 12.82
CA ASP A 120 7.12 -2.21 12.82
C ASP A 120 6.24 -1.43 11.86
N LYS A 121 5.89 -2.01 10.71
CA LYS A 121 4.91 -1.44 9.77
C LYS A 121 3.57 -1.21 10.45
N ALA A 122 3.08 -2.20 11.20
CA ALA A 122 1.81 -2.08 11.93
C ALA A 122 1.89 -1.00 13.03
N ARG A 123 3.00 -0.93 13.77
CA ARG A 123 3.21 0.11 14.79
C ARG A 123 3.27 1.52 14.20
N PHE A 124 3.90 1.67 13.04
CA PHE A 124 3.94 2.94 12.31
C PHE A 124 2.53 3.38 11.91
N VAL A 125 1.76 2.48 11.28
CA VAL A 125 0.37 2.74 10.88
C VAL A 125 -0.49 3.15 12.08
N GLN A 126 -0.37 2.45 13.20
CA GLN A 126 -1.11 2.76 14.42
C GLN A 126 -0.74 4.15 14.97
N LYS A 127 0.54 4.48 15.02
CA LYS A 127 1.03 5.80 15.45
C LYS A 127 0.46 6.94 14.59
N GLU A 128 0.45 6.78 13.28
CA GLU A 128 -0.12 7.79 12.38
C GLU A 128 -1.64 7.97 12.60
N ARG A 129 -2.37 6.87 12.86
CA ARG A 129 -3.79 6.94 13.22
C ARG A 129 -4.04 7.62 14.55
N GLU A 130 -3.23 7.34 15.58
CA GLU A 130 -3.30 7.98 16.88
C GLU A 130 -2.99 9.49 16.80
N ALA A 131 -2.16 9.89 15.83
CA ALA A 131 -1.91 11.29 15.50
C ALA A 131 -3.11 11.98 14.79
N GLY A 132 -4.17 11.24 14.47
CA GLY A 132 -5.38 11.76 13.85
C GLY A 132 -5.36 11.70 12.31
N HIS A 133 -4.38 11.05 11.71
CA HIS A 133 -4.32 10.87 10.27
C HIS A 133 -5.24 9.73 9.79
N VAL A 134 -5.78 9.87 8.59
CA VAL A 134 -6.47 8.77 7.91
C VAL A 134 -5.44 8.02 7.06
N VAL A 135 -5.14 6.81 7.48
CA VAL A 135 -4.10 5.98 6.87
C VAL A 135 -4.71 4.96 5.91
N VAL A 136 -4.21 4.96 4.68
CA VAL A 136 -4.44 3.90 3.70
C VAL A 136 -3.16 3.08 3.60
N MET A 137 -3.22 1.81 3.94
CA MET A 137 -2.10 0.87 3.78
C MET A 137 -2.30 0.05 2.53
N VAL A 138 -1.25 -0.04 1.72
CA VAL A 138 -1.22 -0.86 0.50
C VAL A 138 -0.11 -1.90 0.65
N GLY A 139 -0.40 -3.16 0.37
CA GLY A 139 0.59 -4.24 0.49
C GLY A 139 0.18 -5.50 -0.27
N ASP A 140 1.07 -6.49 -0.28
CA ASP A 140 0.82 -7.80 -0.92
C ASP A 140 -0.05 -8.74 -0.08
N GLY A 141 -0.26 -8.40 1.17
CA GLY A 141 -1.16 -9.07 2.11
C GLY A 141 -0.56 -10.21 2.91
N ILE A 142 0.56 -10.79 2.55
CA ILE A 142 1.17 -11.89 3.31
C ILE A 142 1.96 -11.34 4.50
N ASN A 143 2.97 -10.54 4.22
CA ASN A 143 3.83 -9.94 5.24
C ASN A 143 3.25 -8.66 5.83
N ASP A 144 2.35 -8.00 5.11
CA ASP A 144 1.75 -6.72 5.49
C ASP A 144 0.41 -6.86 6.23
N SER A 145 -0.05 -8.09 6.48
CA SER A 145 -1.33 -8.38 7.16
C SER A 145 -1.55 -7.59 8.45
N PRO A 146 -0.58 -7.48 9.38
CA PRO A 146 -0.78 -6.69 10.60
C PRO A 146 -0.94 -5.19 10.31
N ALA A 147 -0.22 -4.65 9.33
CA ALA A 147 -0.29 -3.25 8.95
C ALA A 147 -1.58 -2.92 8.19
N LEU A 148 -2.04 -3.83 7.30
CA LEU A 148 -3.32 -3.71 6.60
C LEU A 148 -4.49 -3.66 7.59
N SER A 149 -4.51 -4.57 8.59
CA SER A 149 -5.53 -4.56 9.65
C SER A 149 -5.46 -3.34 10.55
N ALA A 150 -4.27 -2.78 10.77
CA ALA A 150 -4.09 -1.61 11.62
C ALA A 150 -4.53 -0.30 10.93
N ALA A 151 -4.62 -0.25 9.61
CA ALA A 151 -4.97 0.95 8.85
C ALA A 151 -6.45 1.36 8.97
N ASN A 152 -6.80 2.57 8.52
CA ASN A 152 -8.20 2.95 8.33
C ASN A 152 -8.80 2.29 7.09
N VAL A 153 -7.96 2.04 6.09
CA VAL A 153 -8.29 1.28 4.88
C VAL A 153 -7.07 0.45 4.51
N GLY A 154 -7.20 -0.86 4.54
CA GLY A 154 -6.21 -1.82 4.06
C GLY A 154 -6.53 -2.22 2.61
N ILE A 155 -5.59 -2.05 1.70
CA ILE A 155 -5.71 -2.44 0.29
C ILE A 155 -4.68 -3.51 -0.01
N ALA A 156 -5.12 -4.70 -0.36
CA ALA A 156 -4.24 -5.76 -0.84
C ALA A 156 -4.17 -5.74 -2.37
N ILE A 157 -2.95 -5.71 -2.90
CA ILE A 157 -2.68 -5.86 -4.33
C ILE A 157 -2.01 -7.22 -4.51
N SER A 158 -2.74 -8.21 -4.96
CA SER A 158 -2.17 -9.52 -5.26
C SER A 158 -3.17 -10.41 -5.98
N ASP A 159 -2.66 -11.10 -6.97
CA ASP A 159 -3.43 -12.04 -7.79
C ASP A 159 -3.71 -13.38 -7.08
N GLY A 160 -3.22 -13.62 -5.87
CA GLY A 160 -3.25 -14.98 -5.34
C GLY A 160 -3.32 -15.22 -3.84
N ALA A 161 -3.09 -14.25 -2.98
CA ALA A 161 -3.09 -14.54 -1.55
C ALA A 161 -4.51 -14.53 -0.97
N GLU A 162 -5.09 -15.70 -0.79
CA GLU A 162 -6.40 -15.88 -0.13
C GLU A 162 -6.42 -15.24 1.27
N ILE A 163 -5.28 -15.21 1.96
CA ILE A 163 -5.09 -14.57 3.25
C ILE A 163 -5.25 -13.04 3.14
N ALA A 164 -4.74 -12.43 2.07
CA ALA A 164 -4.88 -11.00 1.82
C ALA A 164 -6.35 -10.58 1.66
N ARG A 165 -7.15 -11.41 0.99
CA ARG A 165 -8.60 -11.18 0.80
C ARG A 165 -9.40 -11.23 2.08
N GLN A 166 -8.92 -11.93 3.10
CA GLN A 166 -9.61 -12.05 4.38
C GLN A 166 -9.31 -10.90 5.34
N ILE A 167 -8.20 -10.21 5.14
CA ILE A 167 -7.66 -9.21 6.08
C ILE A 167 -7.82 -7.79 5.55
N ALA A 168 -7.67 -7.57 4.25
CA ALA A 168 -7.80 -6.27 3.63
C ALA A 168 -9.27 -5.86 3.45
N ASP A 169 -9.56 -4.56 3.63
CA ASP A 169 -10.87 -4.00 3.34
C ASP A 169 -11.19 -4.02 1.85
N ILE A 170 -10.16 -3.91 1.03
CA ILE A 170 -10.26 -3.88 -0.43
C ILE A 170 -9.16 -4.77 -1.02
N THR A 171 -9.54 -5.60 -1.99
CA THR A 171 -8.58 -6.39 -2.77
C THR A 171 -8.62 -5.94 -4.22
N ILE A 172 -7.46 -5.60 -4.75
CA ILE A 172 -7.26 -5.30 -6.16
C ILE A 172 -6.64 -6.52 -6.81
N ALA A 173 -7.39 -7.17 -7.69
CA ALA A 173 -6.97 -8.39 -8.39
C ALA A 173 -6.05 -8.13 -9.59
N ALA A 174 -5.75 -6.87 -9.89
CA ALA A 174 -4.85 -6.47 -10.96
C ALA A 174 -3.47 -6.16 -10.39
N ASP A 175 -2.44 -6.48 -11.15
CA ASP A 175 -1.06 -6.12 -10.83
C ASP A 175 -0.71 -4.71 -11.37
N ASP A 176 -1.64 -3.76 -11.20
CA ASP A 176 -1.52 -2.38 -11.68
C ASP A 176 -1.88 -1.41 -10.54
N LEU A 177 -0.89 -0.61 -10.14
CA LEU A 177 -1.05 0.41 -9.10
C LEU A 177 -2.04 1.53 -9.48
N ARG A 178 -2.34 1.73 -10.77
CA ARG A 178 -3.31 2.73 -11.24
C ARG A 178 -4.72 2.46 -10.73
N GLU A 179 -5.03 1.22 -10.39
CA GLU A 179 -6.34 0.88 -9.81
C GLU A 179 -6.60 1.57 -8.47
N ILE A 180 -5.56 1.92 -7.70
CA ILE A 180 -5.71 2.72 -6.47
C ILE A 180 -6.24 4.11 -6.80
N ILE A 181 -5.79 4.71 -7.90
CA ILE A 181 -6.25 6.03 -8.37
C ILE A 181 -7.71 5.93 -8.82
N THR A 182 -8.03 4.88 -9.57
CA THR A 182 -9.41 4.59 -10.01
C THR A 182 -10.34 4.44 -8.82
N LEU A 183 -9.94 3.66 -7.81
CA LEU A 183 -10.66 3.48 -6.56
C LEU A 183 -10.89 4.82 -5.84
N LYS A 184 -9.87 5.65 -5.73
CA LYS A 184 -9.97 6.97 -5.09
C LYS A 184 -10.91 7.90 -5.86
N LYS A 185 -10.81 7.97 -7.19
CA LYS A 185 -11.71 8.74 -8.06
C LYS A 185 -13.16 8.27 -7.89
N LEU A 186 -13.39 6.95 -7.87
CA LEU A 186 -14.69 6.34 -7.65
C LEU A 186 -15.27 6.73 -6.29
N SER A 187 -14.48 6.64 -5.22
CA SER A 187 -14.87 7.03 -3.86
C SER A 187 -15.29 8.50 -3.80
N ILE A 188 -14.53 9.40 -4.40
CA ILE A 188 -14.85 10.84 -4.46
C ILE A 188 -16.15 11.08 -5.22
N ALA A 189 -16.34 10.42 -6.38
CA ALA A 189 -17.55 10.56 -7.20
C ALA A 189 -18.78 10.02 -6.45
N MET A 190 -18.65 8.89 -5.76
CA MET A 190 -19.69 8.31 -4.92
C MET A 190 -20.09 9.24 -3.77
N MET A 191 -19.13 9.78 -3.04
CA MET A 191 -19.43 10.73 -1.95
C MET A 191 -20.10 12.02 -2.45
N LYS A 192 -19.66 12.54 -3.60
CA LYS A 192 -20.33 13.68 -4.26
C LYS A 192 -21.78 13.34 -4.61
N ARG A 193 -22.06 12.14 -5.12
CA ARG A 193 -23.42 11.68 -5.44
C ARG A 193 -24.27 11.56 -4.18
N ILE A 194 -23.75 10.93 -3.13
CA ILE A 194 -24.44 10.79 -1.84
C ILE A 194 -24.84 12.16 -1.28
N HIS A 195 -23.89 13.11 -1.19
CA HIS A 195 -24.18 14.45 -0.68
C HIS A 195 -25.17 15.23 -1.54
N ARG A 196 -25.11 15.09 -2.87
CA ARG A 196 -26.07 15.70 -3.79
C ARG A 196 -27.47 15.14 -3.58
N ASN A 197 -27.58 13.81 -3.51
CA ASN A 197 -28.89 13.16 -3.30
C ASN A 197 -29.45 13.50 -1.93
N TYR A 198 -28.64 13.48 -0.87
CA TYR A 198 -29.07 13.89 0.46
C TYR A 198 -29.62 15.30 0.50
N ARG A 199 -28.91 16.26 -0.10
CA ARG A 199 -29.40 17.66 -0.19
C ARG A 199 -30.69 17.78 -0.97
N ARG A 200 -30.87 17.03 -2.07
CA ARG A 200 -32.10 17.01 -2.88
C ARG A 200 -33.25 16.43 -2.06
N ILE A 201 -33.06 15.29 -1.43
CA ILE A 201 -34.08 14.64 -0.59
C ILE A 201 -34.52 15.60 0.53
N LEU A 202 -33.57 16.18 1.24
CA LEU A 202 -33.87 17.10 2.33
C LEU A 202 -34.62 18.35 1.85
N GLY A 203 -34.18 18.94 0.73
CA GLY A 203 -34.80 20.10 0.13
C GLY A 203 -36.24 19.84 -0.35
N ILE A 204 -36.46 18.72 -1.05
CA ILE A 204 -37.82 18.36 -1.54
C ILE A 204 -38.74 18.07 -0.35
N ASN A 205 -38.29 17.25 0.61
CA ASN A 205 -39.12 16.92 1.77
C ASN A 205 -39.44 18.13 2.63
N GLY A 206 -38.43 18.98 2.89
CA GLY A 206 -38.66 20.24 3.61
C GLY A 206 -39.64 21.17 2.90
N GLY A 207 -39.51 21.30 1.57
CA GLY A 207 -40.48 22.06 0.74
C GLY A 207 -41.91 21.51 0.81
N LEU A 208 -42.06 20.18 0.68
CA LEU A 208 -43.34 19.50 0.78
C LEU A 208 -44.02 19.71 2.15
N ILE A 209 -43.22 19.63 3.24
CA ILE A 209 -43.72 19.88 4.60
C ILE A 209 -44.21 21.33 4.73
N LEU A 210 -43.43 22.30 4.30
CA LEU A 210 -43.80 23.72 4.36
C LEU A 210 -45.07 24.01 3.56
N LEU A 211 -45.20 23.45 2.34
CA LEU A 211 -46.39 23.60 1.51
C LEU A 211 -47.62 22.91 2.11
N GLY A 212 -47.43 21.77 2.77
CA GLY A 212 -48.48 21.06 3.48
C GLY A 212 -48.98 21.80 4.72
N VAL A 213 -48.05 22.29 5.55
CA VAL A 213 -48.37 23.10 6.74
C VAL A 213 -49.04 24.42 6.35
N GLY A 214 -48.63 25.04 5.22
CA GLY A 214 -49.24 26.22 4.67
C GLY A 214 -50.61 25.99 4.00
N GLY A 215 -51.09 24.74 3.95
CA GLY A 215 -52.39 24.39 3.35
C GLY A 215 -52.43 24.53 1.81
N ILE A 216 -51.26 24.65 1.16
CA ILE A 216 -51.15 24.85 -0.30
C ILE A 216 -51.33 23.52 -1.04
N ILE A 217 -50.87 22.40 -0.46
CA ILE A 217 -51.01 21.09 -1.08
C ILE A 217 -51.70 20.10 -0.13
N GLN A 218 -52.48 19.19 -0.71
CA GLN A 218 -53.16 18.14 0.04
C GLN A 218 -52.15 17.03 0.47
N PRO A 219 -52.35 16.33 1.61
CA PRO A 219 -51.48 15.26 2.07
C PRO A 219 -51.23 14.15 1.04
N THR A 220 -52.26 13.79 0.26
CA THR A 220 -52.17 12.78 -0.81
C THR A 220 -51.22 13.22 -1.93
N THR A 221 -51.31 14.48 -2.34
CA THR A 221 -50.45 15.07 -3.36
C THR A 221 -48.98 15.13 -2.83
N SER A 222 -48.81 15.55 -1.57
CA SER A 222 -47.49 15.58 -0.93
C SER A 222 -46.86 14.18 -0.91
N ALA A 223 -47.62 13.16 -0.52
CA ALA A 223 -47.13 11.78 -0.51
C ALA A 223 -46.78 11.27 -1.91
N MET A 224 -47.57 11.60 -2.92
CA MET A 224 -47.28 11.23 -4.31
C MET A 224 -46.00 11.88 -4.82
N LEU A 225 -45.82 13.19 -4.57
CA LEU A 225 -44.60 13.91 -4.96
C LEU A 225 -43.36 13.40 -4.24
N HIS A 226 -43.47 13.07 -2.93
CA HIS A 226 -42.38 12.45 -2.17
C HIS A 226 -41.96 11.13 -2.79
N ASN A 227 -42.90 10.21 -3.04
CA ASN A 227 -42.59 8.89 -3.60
C ASN A 227 -41.97 9.01 -5.01
N THR A 228 -42.54 9.88 -5.84
CA THR A 228 -42.04 10.13 -7.20
C THR A 228 -40.61 10.69 -7.16
N SER A 229 -40.34 11.67 -6.30
CA SER A 229 -39.01 12.27 -6.18
C SER A 229 -37.97 11.25 -5.69
N THR A 230 -38.33 10.39 -4.73
CA THR A 230 -37.47 9.33 -4.23
C THR A 230 -37.13 8.32 -5.34
N LEU A 231 -38.14 7.92 -6.14
CA LEU A 231 -37.93 7.03 -7.27
C LEU A 231 -36.97 7.64 -8.32
N LEU A 232 -37.21 8.91 -8.69
CA LEU A 232 -36.35 9.59 -9.67
C LEU A 232 -34.92 9.75 -9.20
N ILE A 233 -34.69 10.10 -7.93
CA ILE A 233 -33.35 10.18 -7.33
C ILE A 233 -32.71 8.81 -7.31
N GLY A 234 -33.44 7.74 -6.98
CA GLY A 234 -33.00 6.37 -7.03
C GLY A 234 -32.52 5.95 -8.43
N MET A 235 -33.37 6.22 -9.45
CA MET A 235 -33.01 5.92 -10.85
C MET A 235 -31.76 6.71 -11.32
N GLU A 236 -31.64 7.99 -10.95
CA GLU A 236 -30.42 8.76 -11.26
C GLU A 236 -29.20 8.20 -10.58
N SER A 237 -29.35 7.60 -9.41
CA SER A 237 -28.25 6.98 -8.66
C SER A 237 -27.73 5.68 -9.27
N MET A 238 -28.46 5.07 -10.19
CA MET A 238 -28.05 3.84 -10.90
C MET A 238 -27.12 4.12 -12.10
N LYS A 239 -26.93 5.39 -12.48
CA LYS A 239 -26.01 5.76 -13.56
C LYS A 239 -24.57 5.54 -13.14
N ASN A 240 -23.69 5.26 -14.11
CA ASN A 240 -22.26 5.11 -13.87
C ASN A 240 -21.69 6.31 -13.10
N LEU A 241 -20.71 6.06 -12.22
CA LEU A 241 -20.05 7.09 -11.42
C LEU A 241 -18.86 7.71 -12.18
N LEU A 242 -18.17 6.88 -12.94
CA LEU A 242 -17.06 7.28 -13.81
C LEU A 242 -17.51 7.13 -15.27
N PRO A 243 -16.97 7.95 -16.17
CA PRO A 243 -17.24 7.87 -17.61
C PRO A 243 -16.73 6.58 -18.23
#